data_36242e2daa67220615aa0cd3851c88a6
#
_entry.id   36242e2daa67220615aa0cd3851c88a6
#
_cell.length_a   1.000
_cell.length_b   1.000
_cell.length_c   1.000
_cell.angle_alpha   90.00
_cell.angle_beta   90.00
_cell.angle_gamma   90.00
#
_symmetry.space_group_name_H-M   'P 1'
#
loop_
_entity.id
_entity.type
_entity.pdbx_description
1 polymer ?
#
loop_
_entity_poly.entity_id
_entity_poly.type
_entity_poly.pdbx_seq_one_letter_code
_entity_poly.pdbx_strand_id
1 'polypeptide(L)'
;MSEQTIAVIGAMEQEIALLRARMEEVQTLSFGSFTACAGRYAGKRMVLALSGIGKVNAAVATAWVVHQFNPDCVINTGSAGGLGKGLKVGDVVIGDKAAHHDVDVTAFGYEWGQVPRLPAVFDADERLVGAAEQAAHVFEGASVRRGLIASGDQFVHSSGRVAEIRSRFPDIQAVEMEAAAIAQTCTQLGVPFVVIRAVSDSADEKADVSFDEFLKNAAVHSAEMVLKMMERL
;
A
#
# COMPACT_ATOMS: atom_id res chain seq x y z
N MET A 1 0.38 18.23 23.81
CA MET A 1 0.91 17.36 22.73
C MET A 1 0.05 17.65 21.52
N SER A 2 0.64 17.86 20.34
CA SER A 2 -0.13 18.00 19.10
C SER A 2 -0.86 16.69 18.82
N GLU A 3 -2.07 16.76 18.29
CA GLU A 3 -2.83 15.60 17.86
C GLU A 3 -2.07 14.88 16.72
N GLN A 4 -1.91 13.56 16.85
CA GLN A 4 -1.25 12.76 15.81
C GLN A 4 -2.11 12.74 14.53
N THR A 5 -1.48 13.03 13.38
CA THR A 5 -2.11 13.00 12.06
C THR A 5 -1.58 11.80 11.27
N ILE A 6 -2.47 10.89 10.88
CA ILE A 6 -2.15 9.71 10.09
C ILE A 6 -2.80 9.85 8.72
N ALA A 7 -1.99 9.80 7.65
CA ALA A 7 -2.51 9.74 6.30
C ALA A 7 -2.67 8.27 5.85
N VAL A 8 -3.82 7.96 5.27
CA VAL A 8 -4.10 6.66 4.66
C VAL A 8 -4.41 6.88 3.19
N ILE A 9 -3.71 6.16 2.30
CA ILE A 9 -3.83 6.33 0.85
C ILE A 9 -4.25 5.00 0.22
N GLY A 10 -5.38 5.00 -0.47
CA GLY A 10 -5.86 3.90 -1.30
C GLY A 10 -6.06 4.36 -2.75
N ALA A 11 -5.99 3.42 -3.69
CA ALA A 11 -6.08 3.72 -5.11
C ALA A 11 -7.52 3.76 -5.64
N MET A 12 -8.42 3.01 -5.03
CA MET A 12 -9.80 2.83 -5.48
C MET A 12 -10.82 3.13 -4.37
N GLU A 13 -12.02 3.55 -4.76
CA GLU A 13 -13.12 3.84 -3.82
C GLU A 13 -13.45 2.63 -2.93
N GLN A 14 -13.40 1.42 -3.49
CA GLN A 14 -13.67 0.18 -2.75
C GLN A 14 -12.69 -0.02 -1.59
N GLU A 15 -11.42 0.37 -1.78
CA GLU A 15 -10.35 0.20 -0.79
C GLU A 15 -10.46 1.17 0.39
N ILE A 16 -11.08 2.33 0.17
CA ILE A 16 -11.21 3.38 1.19
C ILE A 16 -12.60 3.50 1.79
N ALA A 17 -13.60 2.84 1.22
CA ALA A 17 -15.01 3.00 1.63
C ALA A 17 -15.25 2.65 3.10
N LEU A 18 -14.71 1.53 3.59
CA LEU A 18 -14.86 1.13 4.99
C LEU A 18 -14.15 2.10 5.94
N LEU A 19 -12.96 2.55 5.58
CA LEU A 19 -12.21 3.54 6.35
C LEU A 19 -13.00 4.84 6.48
N ARG A 20 -13.53 5.36 5.35
CA ARG A 20 -14.36 6.56 5.32
C ARG A 20 -15.61 6.41 6.21
N ALA A 21 -16.27 5.25 6.17
CA ALA A 21 -17.47 4.97 6.97
C ALA A 21 -17.21 4.94 8.49
N ARG A 22 -15.95 4.76 8.91
CA ARG A 22 -15.53 4.75 10.32
C ARG A 22 -15.00 6.09 10.82
N MET A 23 -14.82 7.06 9.94
CA MET A 23 -14.38 8.41 10.29
C MET A 23 -15.50 9.24 10.87
N GLU A 24 -15.15 10.09 11.83
CA GLU A 24 -16.03 11.12 12.41
C GLU A 24 -15.55 12.51 11.95
N GLU A 25 -16.44 13.51 12.01
CA GLU A 25 -16.14 14.93 11.71
C GLU A 25 -15.48 15.14 10.32
N VAL A 26 -15.97 14.43 9.31
CA VAL A 26 -15.35 14.37 7.99
C VAL A 26 -15.49 15.68 7.21
N GLN A 27 -14.38 16.21 6.73
CA GLN A 27 -14.29 17.31 5.76
C GLN A 27 -13.59 16.81 4.51
N THR A 28 -14.14 17.14 3.34
CA THR A 28 -13.56 16.74 2.04
C THR A 28 -12.81 17.92 1.42
N LEU A 29 -11.61 17.64 0.94
CA LEU A 29 -10.77 18.56 0.18
C LEU A 29 -10.47 17.96 -1.20
N SER A 30 -10.22 18.82 -2.18
CA SER A 30 -9.87 18.39 -3.54
C SER A 30 -8.66 19.17 -4.05
N PHE A 31 -7.85 18.49 -4.86
CA PHE A 31 -6.72 19.08 -5.58
C PHE A 31 -6.67 18.47 -6.99
N GLY A 32 -7.08 19.26 -7.98
CA GLY A 32 -7.30 18.74 -9.33
C GLY A 32 -8.35 17.62 -9.31
N SER A 33 -7.98 16.43 -9.77
CA SER A 33 -8.82 15.22 -9.75
C SER A 33 -8.72 14.40 -8.46
N PHE A 34 -7.80 14.78 -7.56
CA PHE A 34 -7.59 14.04 -6.30
C PHE A 34 -8.52 14.53 -5.20
N THR A 35 -8.94 13.62 -4.34
CA THR A 35 -9.77 13.92 -3.17
C THR A 35 -9.16 13.33 -1.90
N ALA A 36 -9.29 14.06 -0.79
CA ALA A 36 -8.98 13.57 0.54
C ALA A 36 -10.09 13.94 1.51
N CYS A 37 -10.39 13.04 2.44
CA CYS A 37 -11.26 13.28 3.57
C CYS A 37 -10.40 13.41 4.82
N ALA A 38 -10.48 14.54 5.52
CA ALA A 38 -9.87 14.72 6.83
C ALA A 38 -10.95 14.59 7.91
N GLY A 39 -10.70 13.80 8.93
CA GLY A 39 -11.64 13.54 10.01
C GLY A 39 -10.94 12.90 11.20
N ARG A 40 -11.67 12.19 12.05
CA ARG A 40 -11.15 11.56 13.27
C ARG A 40 -11.44 10.06 13.29
N TYR A 41 -10.49 9.29 13.83
CA TYR A 41 -10.68 7.89 14.18
C TYR A 41 -9.77 7.50 15.36
N ALA A 42 -10.30 6.77 16.32
CA ALA A 42 -9.57 6.32 17.52
C ALA A 42 -8.78 7.43 18.25
N GLY A 43 -9.35 8.64 18.35
CA GLY A 43 -8.72 9.78 19.01
C GLY A 43 -7.59 10.46 18.23
N LYS A 44 -7.36 10.09 16.96
CA LYS A 44 -6.34 10.64 16.07
C LYS A 44 -6.97 11.36 14.88
N ARG A 45 -6.25 12.29 14.30
CA ARG A 45 -6.63 12.88 13.02
C ARG A 45 -6.28 11.89 11.90
N MET A 46 -7.27 11.51 11.11
CA MET A 46 -7.13 10.65 9.94
C MET A 46 -7.32 11.47 8.65
N VAL A 47 -6.37 11.38 7.75
CA VAL A 47 -6.48 11.92 6.39
C VAL A 47 -6.55 10.75 5.42
N LEU A 48 -7.71 10.53 4.82
CA LEU A 48 -7.97 9.43 3.90
C LEU A 48 -8.00 9.97 2.47
N ALA A 49 -7.04 9.56 1.65
CA ALA A 49 -6.90 10.03 0.28
C ALA A 49 -7.16 8.94 -0.76
N LEU A 50 -7.85 9.32 -1.83
CA LEU A 50 -8.03 8.52 -3.04
C LEU A 50 -7.00 8.96 -4.06
N SER A 51 -6.03 8.11 -4.36
CA SER A 51 -4.95 8.45 -5.29
C SER A 51 -5.32 8.20 -6.75
N GLY A 52 -6.18 7.23 -7.05
CA GLY A 52 -6.26 6.61 -8.37
C GLY A 52 -5.14 5.59 -8.58
N ILE A 53 -5.28 4.78 -9.62
CA ILE A 53 -4.39 3.65 -9.93
C ILE A 53 -3.12 4.14 -10.63
N GLY A 54 -1.99 3.52 -10.31
CA GLY A 54 -0.71 3.70 -10.98
C GLY A 54 0.25 4.65 -10.27
N LYS A 55 1.54 4.52 -10.60
CA LYS A 55 2.64 5.16 -9.88
C LYS A 55 2.60 6.69 -9.89
N VAL A 56 2.25 7.29 -11.02
CA VAL A 56 2.18 8.76 -11.13
C VAL A 56 1.06 9.31 -10.26
N ASN A 57 -0.13 8.72 -10.32
CA ASN A 57 -1.27 9.11 -9.49
C ASN A 57 -0.92 8.98 -8.00
N ALA A 58 -0.34 7.85 -7.61
CA ALA A 58 0.08 7.58 -6.25
C ALA A 58 1.11 8.60 -5.73
N ALA A 59 2.13 8.93 -6.53
CA ALA A 59 3.16 9.91 -6.17
C ALA A 59 2.58 11.32 -6.00
N VAL A 60 1.74 11.77 -6.94
CA VAL A 60 1.13 13.12 -6.88
C VAL A 60 0.20 13.24 -5.68
N ALA A 61 -0.67 12.24 -5.45
CA ALA A 61 -1.57 12.24 -4.29
C ALA A 61 -0.79 12.24 -2.97
N THR A 62 0.26 11.43 -2.86
CA THR A 62 1.11 11.37 -1.66
C THR A 62 1.79 12.71 -1.39
N ALA A 63 2.41 13.31 -2.41
CA ALA A 63 3.08 14.61 -2.28
C ALA A 63 2.11 15.71 -1.86
N TRP A 64 0.90 15.73 -2.45
CA TRP A 64 -0.15 16.66 -2.05
C TRP A 64 -0.58 16.46 -0.59
N VAL A 65 -0.87 15.21 -0.20
CA VAL A 65 -1.30 14.88 1.16
C VAL A 65 -0.23 15.27 2.19
N VAL A 66 1.02 14.94 1.92
CA VAL A 66 2.14 15.30 2.81
C VAL A 66 2.27 16.81 2.94
N HIS A 67 2.24 17.54 1.84
CA HIS A 67 2.34 19.00 1.84
C HIS A 67 1.16 19.69 2.53
N GLN A 68 -0.06 19.22 2.26
CA GLN A 68 -1.30 19.84 2.74
C GLN A 68 -1.59 19.58 4.22
N PHE A 69 -1.28 18.38 4.71
CA PHE A 69 -1.72 17.94 6.02
C PHE A 69 -0.58 17.67 7.01
N ASN A 70 0.67 17.66 6.53
CA ASN A 70 1.88 17.38 7.32
C ASN A 70 1.70 16.17 8.26
N PRO A 71 1.38 14.97 7.74
CA PRO A 71 1.10 13.81 8.56
C PRO A 71 2.36 13.28 9.24
N ASP A 72 2.19 12.69 10.42
CA ASP A 72 3.26 12.01 11.16
C ASP A 72 3.69 10.70 10.49
N CYS A 73 2.80 10.09 9.69
CA CYS A 73 3.09 8.93 8.88
C CYS A 73 2.06 8.72 7.76
N VAL A 74 2.44 7.87 6.78
CA VAL A 74 1.59 7.45 5.67
C VAL A 74 1.40 5.94 5.74
N ILE A 75 0.14 5.48 5.65
CA ILE A 75 -0.23 4.09 5.47
C ILE A 75 -0.81 3.93 4.07
N ASN A 76 -0.20 3.13 3.23
CA ASN A 76 -0.80 2.72 1.96
C ASN A 76 -1.64 1.46 2.17
N THR A 77 -2.87 1.48 1.70
CA THR A 77 -3.82 0.35 1.83
C THR A 77 -4.38 -0.04 0.47
N GLY A 78 -4.79 -1.30 0.33
CA GLY A 78 -5.44 -1.78 -0.88
C GLY A 78 -5.29 -3.27 -1.13
N SER A 79 -5.63 -3.66 -2.36
CA SER A 79 -5.52 -5.03 -2.88
C SER A 79 -4.18 -5.27 -3.57
N ALA A 80 -3.80 -6.54 -3.74
CA ALA A 80 -2.60 -6.95 -4.46
C ALA A 80 -2.68 -8.39 -4.98
N GLY A 81 -1.96 -8.68 -6.05
CA GLY A 81 -1.72 -10.05 -6.51
C GLY A 81 -0.71 -10.76 -5.60
N GLY A 82 -1.08 -11.92 -5.05
CA GLY A 82 -0.25 -12.69 -4.13
C GLY A 82 0.81 -13.50 -4.85
N LEU A 83 2.09 -13.28 -4.53
CA LEU A 83 3.22 -14.03 -5.08
C LEU A 83 3.92 -14.91 -4.02
N GLY A 84 3.80 -14.61 -2.76
CA GLY A 84 4.43 -15.38 -1.68
C GLY A 84 3.92 -16.83 -1.64
N LYS A 85 4.83 -17.79 -1.39
CA LYS A 85 4.47 -19.21 -1.37
C LYS A 85 3.38 -19.49 -0.31
N GLY A 86 2.24 -20.02 -0.75
CA GLY A 86 1.13 -20.41 0.12
C GLY A 86 0.26 -19.24 0.59
N LEU A 87 0.42 -18.03 0.04
CA LEU A 87 -0.57 -16.96 0.18
C LEU A 87 -1.86 -17.34 -0.54
N LYS A 88 -2.98 -16.97 0.07
CA LYS A 88 -4.33 -17.20 -0.46
C LYS A 88 -5.05 -15.88 -0.59
N VAL A 89 -6.06 -15.84 -1.45
CA VAL A 89 -7.00 -14.72 -1.53
C VAL A 89 -7.58 -14.43 -0.15
N GLY A 90 -7.58 -13.16 0.24
CA GLY A 90 -7.98 -12.70 1.57
C GLY A 90 -6.85 -12.58 2.59
N ASP A 91 -5.69 -13.23 2.38
CA ASP A 91 -4.53 -13.03 3.25
C ASP A 91 -4.00 -11.58 3.17
N VAL A 92 -3.36 -11.12 4.23
CA VAL A 92 -2.82 -9.75 4.31
C VAL A 92 -1.29 -9.78 4.28
N VAL A 93 -0.70 -8.85 3.53
CA VAL A 93 0.75 -8.61 3.50
C VAL A 93 1.05 -7.26 4.13
N ILE A 94 1.89 -7.26 5.16
CA ILE A 94 2.54 -6.08 5.72
C ILE A 94 3.80 -5.86 4.89
N GLY A 95 3.78 -4.82 4.05
CA GLY A 95 4.92 -4.42 3.24
C GLY A 95 5.94 -3.66 4.07
N ASP A 96 6.93 -4.39 4.57
CA ASP A 96 8.08 -3.81 5.25
C ASP A 96 9.11 -3.24 4.28
N LYS A 97 8.98 -3.61 3.00
CA LYS A 97 9.81 -3.18 1.89
C LYS A 97 8.95 -2.95 0.66
N ALA A 98 9.29 -1.91 -0.11
CA ALA A 98 8.67 -1.64 -1.40
C ALA A 98 9.75 -1.47 -2.49
N ALA A 99 9.51 -1.98 -3.71
CA ALA A 99 10.41 -1.85 -4.84
C ALA A 99 9.64 -1.68 -6.15
N HIS A 100 10.27 -1.08 -7.17
CA HIS A 100 9.70 -1.05 -8.51
C HIS A 100 10.08 -2.32 -9.27
N HIS A 101 9.10 -3.06 -9.80
CA HIS A 101 9.41 -4.24 -10.63
C HIS A 101 9.55 -3.92 -12.12
N ASP A 102 9.26 -2.70 -12.53
CA ASP A 102 9.23 -2.24 -13.93
C ASP A 102 10.29 -1.19 -14.27
N VAL A 103 11.17 -0.82 -13.32
CA VAL A 103 12.30 0.08 -13.57
C VAL A 103 13.53 -0.72 -13.96
N ASP A 104 14.10 -0.40 -15.11
CA ASP A 104 15.35 -0.99 -15.60
C ASP A 104 16.35 0.09 -16.02
N VAL A 105 17.38 0.25 -15.24
CA VAL A 105 18.54 1.12 -15.51
C VAL A 105 19.85 0.33 -15.35
N THR A 106 19.76 -0.99 -15.48
CA THR A 106 20.91 -1.91 -15.32
C THR A 106 22.04 -1.66 -16.31
N ALA A 107 21.73 -1.09 -17.48
CA ALA A 107 22.73 -0.66 -18.46
C ALA A 107 23.75 0.36 -17.89
N PHE A 108 23.41 1.04 -16.81
CA PHE A 108 24.28 2.00 -16.09
C PHE A 108 24.82 1.46 -14.76
N GLY A 109 24.71 0.14 -14.53
CA GLY A 109 25.22 -0.51 -13.33
C GLY A 109 24.32 -0.41 -12.08
N TYR A 110 23.07 0.03 -12.23
CA TYR A 110 22.06 0.03 -11.16
C TYR A 110 21.45 -1.37 -10.99
N GLU A 111 20.90 -1.62 -9.82
CA GLU A 111 20.12 -2.84 -9.58
C GLU A 111 18.76 -2.77 -10.33
N TRP A 112 18.18 -3.94 -10.59
CA TRP A 112 16.82 -3.99 -11.13
C TRP A 112 15.83 -3.34 -10.16
N GLY A 113 14.94 -2.51 -10.67
CA GLY A 113 13.98 -1.74 -9.85
C GLY A 113 14.52 -0.44 -9.27
N GLN A 114 15.83 -0.22 -9.38
CA GLN A 114 16.46 0.97 -8.82
C GLN A 114 16.28 2.19 -9.72
N VAL A 115 15.64 3.23 -9.17
CA VAL A 115 15.65 4.57 -9.78
C VAL A 115 17.02 5.21 -9.51
N PRO A 116 17.69 5.82 -10.50
CA PRO A 116 19.02 6.40 -10.31
C PRO A 116 19.12 7.34 -9.11
N ARG A 117 20.15 7.15 -8.31
CA ARG A 117 20.46 7.91 -7.07
C ARG A 117 19.50 7.66 -5.90
N LEU A 118 18.60 6.69 -6.02
CA LEU A 118 17.73 6.26 -4.94
C LEU A 118 18.05 4.82 -4.53
N PRO A 119 17.58 4.35 -3.37
CA PRO A 119 17.67 2.94 -2.99
C PRO A 119 16.96 2.04 -4.01
N ALA A 120 17.42 0.80 -4.19
CA ALA A 120 16.71 -0.20 -4.99
C ALA A 120 15.42 -0.67 -4.29
N VAL A 121 15.43 -0.62 -2.96
CA VAL A 121 14.30 -0.98 -2.09
C VAL A 121 14.10 0.12 -1.07
N PHE A 122 12.85 0.47 -0.80
CA PHE A 122 12.43 1.45 0.20
C PHE A 122 11.95 0.70 1.44
N ASP A 123 12.65 0.87 2.56
CA ASP A 123 12.29 0.24 3.84
C ASP A 123 11.18 1.04 4.53
N ALA A 124 10.15 0.33 5.01
CA ALA A 124 9.08 0.91 5.81
C ALA A 124 9.59 1.25 7.23
N ASP A 125 8.88 2.12 7.93
CA ASP A 125 9.19 2.46 9.32
C ASP A 125 8.89 1.27 10.26
N GLU A 126 9.90 0.80 10.99
CA GLU A 126 9.80 -0.37 11.87
C GLU A 126 8.76 -0.21 12.99
N ARG A 127 8.51 1.00 13.47
CA ARG A 127 7.45 1.26 14.46
C ARG A 127 6.07 1.01 13.84
N LEU A 128 5.87 1.44 12.59
CA LEU A 128 4.62 1.23 11.87
C LEU A 128 4.43 -0.26 11.51
N VAL A 129 5.50 -0.93 11.10
CA VAL A 129 5.49 -2.38 10.86
C VAL A 129 5.14 -3.12 12.15
N GLY A 130 5.76 -2.78 13.28
CA GLY A 130 5.45 -3.37 14.58
C GLY A 130 4.00 -3.15 15.03
N ALA A 131 3.43 -1.96 14.77
CA ALA A 131 2.01 -1.69 15.03
C ALA A 131 1.09 -2.55 14.15
N ALA A 132 1.45 -2.76 12.89
CA ALA A 132 0.73 -3.64 11.98
C ALA A 132 0.82 -5.11 12.43
N GLU A 133 1.99 -5.60 12.84
CA GLU A 133 2.17 -6.94 13.39
C GLU A 133 1.34 -7.17 14.66
N GLN A 134 1.30 -6.19 15.56
CA GLN A 134 0.43 -6.25 16.74
C GLN A 134 -1.06 -6.25 16.37
N ALA A 135 -1.47 -5.51 15.34
CA ALA A 135 -2.83 -5.56 14.82
C ALA A 135 -3.17 -6.94 14.24
N ALA A 136 -2.19 -7.62 13.62
CA ALA A 136 -2.36 -8.96 13.08
C ALA A 136 -2.76 -10.01 14.10
N HIS A 137 -2.29 -9.90 15.36
CA HIS A 137 -2.63 -10.86 16.42
C HIS A 137 -4.12 -10.91 16.80
N VAL A 138 -4.86 -9.84 16.50
CA VAL A 138 -6.31 -9.77 16.78
C VAL A 138 -7.14 -9.71 15.50
N PHE A 139 -6.47 -9.87 14.35
CA PHE A 139 -7.12 -9.93 13.05
C PHE A 139 -7.62 -11.34 12.79
N GLU A 140 -8.92 -11.50 12.69
CA GLU A 140 -9.56 -12.77 12.42
C GLU A 140 -9.94 -12.89 10.93
N GLY A 141 -9.81 -14.08 10.36
CA GLY A 141 -10.32 -14.39 9.03
C GLY A 141 -9.26 -14.56 7.93
N ALA A 142 -7.99 -14.18 8.16
CA ALA A 142 -6.92 -14.35 7.18
C ALA A 142 -5.54 -14.48 7.83
N SER A 143 -4.59 -15.09 7.11
CA SER A 143 -3.19 -15.09 7.52
C SER A 143 -2.56 -13.71 7.25
N VAL A 144 -1.67 -13.29 8.13
CA VAL A 144 -0.91 -12.05 7.94
C VAL A 144 0.56 -12.40 7.77
N ARG A 145 1.21 -11.81 6.78
CA ARG A 145 2.64 -11.98 6.49
C ARG A 145 3.34 -10.65 6.33
N ARG A 146 4.62 -10.63 6.60
CA ARG A 146 5.53 -9.51 6.37
C ARG A 146 6.42 -9.80 5.16
N GLY A 147 6.73 -8.80 4.34
CA GLY A 147 7.72 -8.92 3.28
C GLY A 147 7.62 -7.89 2.17
N LEU A 148 8.41 -8.10 1.12
CA LEU A 148 8.53 -7.20 -0.02
C LEU A 148 7.24 -7.16 -0.86
N ILE A 149 6.78 -5.94 -1.15
CA ILE A 149 5.75 -5.65 -2.14
C ILE A 149 6.40 -4.90 -3.30
N ALA A 150 6.16 -5.34 -4.53
CA ALA A 150 6.72 -4.68 -5.70
C ALA A 150 5.64 -4.09 -6.61
N SER A 151 5.90 -2.85 -7.08
CA SER A 151 4.96 -2.08 -7.88
C SER A 151 5.43 -1.89 -9.32
N GLY A 152 4.48 -1.79 -10.23
CA GLY A 152 4.70 -1.35 -11.61
C GLY A 152 3.42 -0.84 -12.23
N ASP A 153 3.50 -0.04 -13.30
CA ASP A 153 2.32 0.41 -14.05
C ASP A 153 1.80 -0.71 -14.97
N GLN A 154 1.59 -1.89 -14.36
CA GLN A 154 1.16 -3.12 -15.04
C GLN A 154 0.26 -3.94 -14.12
N PHE A 155 -0.90 -4.37 -14.62
CA PHE A 155 -1.65 -5.45 -13.99
C PHE A 155 -0.99 -6.79 -14.34
N VAL A 156 -0.39 -7.45 -13.34
CA VAL A 156 0.32 -8.72 -13.56
C VAL A 156 -0.70 -9.86 -13.57
N HIS A 157 -0.84 -10.51 -14.73
CA HIS A 157 -1.88 -11.54 -14.97
C HIS A 157 -1.37 -12.75 -15.76
N SER A 158 -0.07 -13.05 -15.69
CA SER A 158 0.49 -14.22 -16.38
C SER A 158 1.62 -14.87 -15.60
N SER A 159 1.65 -16.20 -15.63
CA SER A 159 2.68 -17.02 -14.98
C SER A 159 4.09 -16.68 -15.47
N GLY A 160 4.26 -16.31 -16.73
CA GLY A 160 5.53 -15.89 -17.31
C GLY A 160 6.05 -14.59 -16.67
N ARG A 161 5.17 -13.58 -16.51
CA ARG A 161 5.53 -12.32 -15.86
C ARG A 161 5.83 -12.50 -14.37
N VAL A 162 5.06 -13.34 -13.69
CA VAL A 162 5.31 -13.72 -12.29
C VAL A 162 6.68 -14.38 -12.15
N ALA A 163 7.04 -15.33 -13.02
CA ALA A 163 8.34 -15.99 -12.99
C ALA A 163 9.50 -15.00 -13.19
N GLU A 164 9.34 -14.05 -14.11
CA GLU A 164 10.31 -12.97 -14.34
C GLU A 164 10.48 -12.09 -13.09
N ILE A 165 9.38 -11.63 -12.50
CA ILE A 165 9.42 -10.79 -11.29
C ILE A 165 10.09 -11.56 -10.13
N ARG A 166 9.70 -12.81 -9.89
CA ARG A 166 10.32 -13.66 -8.85
C ARG A 166 11.81 -13.90 -9.04
N SER A 167 12.27 -13.99 -10.30
CA SER A 167 13.70 -14.16 -10.57
C SER A 167 14.54 -12.95 -10.15
N ARG A 168 13.95 -11.77 -10.14
CA ARG A 168 14.57 -10.49 -9.76
C ARG A 168 14.36 -10.16 -8.29
N PHE A 169 13.23 -10.60 -7.72
CA PHE A 169 12.82 -10.38 -6.34
C PHE A 169 12.43 -11.70 -5.68
N PRO A 170 13.40 -12.55 -5.26
CA PRO A 170 13.12 -13.90 -4.74
C PRO A 170 12.22 -13.94 -3.51
N ASP A 171 12.27 -12.90 -2.68
CA ASP A 171 11.53 -12.80 -1.41
C ASP A 171 10.19 -12.05 -1.55
N ILE A 172 9.75 -11.77 -2.79
CA ILE A 172 8.52 -11.02 -3.04
C ILE A 172 7.29 -11.73 -2.48
N GLN A 173 6.41 -10.96 -1.83
CA GLN A 173 5.14 -11.45 -1.31
C GLN A 173 3.95 -11.04 -2.17
N ALA A 174 3.96 -9.84 -2.73
CA ALA A 174 2.85 -9.35 -3.53
C ALA A 174 3.28 -8.35 -4.60
N VAL A 175 2.44 -8.18 -5.62
CA VAL A 175 2.56 -7.16 -6.68
C VAL A 175 1.32 -6.31 -6.74
N GLU A 176 1.49 -5.03 -7.05
CA GLU A 176 0.43 -4.05 -7.21
C GLU A 176 0.94 -2.84 -8.02
N MET A 177 0.30 -1.68 -7.96
CA MET A 177 0.62 -0.60 -8.89
C MET A 177 0.99 0.75 -8.23
N GLU A 178 1.08 0.88 -6.89
CA GLU A 178 1.24 2.17 -6.19
C GLU A 178 2.32 2.21 -5.11
N ALA A 179 2.48 1.14 -4.34
CA ALA A 179 3.24 1.14 -3.09
C ALA A 179 4.66 1.66 -3.22
N ALA A 180 5.41 1.26 -4.25
CA ALA A 180 6.76 1.74 -4.47
C ALA A 180 6.82 3.24 -4.78
N ALA A 181 5.83 3.79 -5.47
CA ALA A 181 5.76 5.23 -5.75
C ALA A 181 5.42 6.03 -4.49
N ILE A 182 4.52 5.52 -3.64
CA ILE A 182 4.22 6.11 -2.32
C ILE A 182 5.46 6.05 -1.42
N ALA A 183 6.09 4.89 -1.33
CA ALA A 183 7.31 4.67 -0.55
C ALA A 183 8.46 5.59 -0.98
N GLN A 184 8.72 5.69 -2.28
CA GLN A 184 9.70 6.61 -2.85
C GLN A 184 9.39 8.05 -2.49
N THR A 185 8.13 8.48 -2.65
CA THR A 185 7.70 9.84 -2.33
C THR A 185 7.87 10.15 -0.84
N CYS A 186 7.44 9.23 0.03
CA CYS A 186 7.61 9.35 1.48
C CYS A 186 9.09 9.43 1.88
N THR A 187 9.94 8.57 1.30
CA THR A 187 11.39 8.59 1.54
C THR A 187 12.01 9.93 1.13
N GLN A 188 11.66 10.47 -0.04
CA GLN A 188 12.17 11.75 -0.51
C GLN A 188 11.68 12.94 0.31
N LEU A 189 10.49 12.85 0.90
CA LEU A 189 9.90 13.88 1.76
C LEU A 189 10.19 13.68 3.26
N GLY A 190 10.89 12.60 3.63
CA GLY A 190 11.26 12.31 5.02
C GLY A 190 10.07 11.94 5.91
N VAL A 191 9.02 11.33 5.35
CA VAL A 191 7.82 10.92 6.09
C VAL A 191 7.81 9.41 6.27
N PRO A 192 7.64 8.88 7.50
CA PRO A 192 7.52 7.45 7.76
C PRO A 192 6.33 6.84 7.02
N PHE A 193 6.50 5.61 6.51
CA PHE A 193 5.42 4.91 5.81
C PHE A 193 5.39 3.41 6.14
N VAL A 194 4.26 2.77 5.85
CA VAL A 194 4.07 1.32 5.78
C VAL A 194 3.03 0.99 4.71
N VAL A 195 3.11 -0.24 4.17
CA VAL A 195 2.15 -0.73 3.18
C VAL A 195 1.34 -1.89 3.75
N ILE A 196 0.02 -1.85 3.60
CA ILE A 196 -0.91 -2.91 4.00
C ILE A 196 -1.71 -3.34 2.78
N ARG A 197 -1.53 -4.56 2.34
CA ARG A 197 -2.23 -5.12 1.17
C ARG A 197 -2.94 -6.41 1.51
N ALA A 198 -4.15 -6.59 1.00
CA ALA A 198 -4.82 -7.88 1.02
C ALA A 198 -4.80 -8.52 -0.37
N VAL A 199 -4.61 -9.83 -0.39
CA VAL A 199 -4.50 -10.60 -1.63
C VAL A 199 -5.88 -10.71 -2.27
N SER A 200 -6.03 -10.20 -3.49
CA SER A 200 -7.25 -10.29 -4.31
C SER A 200 -7.18 -11.41 -5.35
N ASP A 201 -5.97 -11.78 -5.76
CA ASP A 201 -5.72 -12.74 -6.83
C ASP A 201 -4.31 -13.36 -6.71
N SER A 202 -4.00 -14.32 -7.57
CA SER A 202 -2.68 -14.99 -7.60
C SER A 202 -1.75 -14.47 -8.69
N ALA A 203 -2.08 -13.35 -9.33
CA ALA A 203 -1.35 -12.75 -10.46
C ALA A 203 -1.12 -13.73 -11.63
N ASP A 204 -1.97 -14.76 -11.78
CA ASP A 204 -1.93 -15.75 -12.85
C ASP A 204 -2.92 -15.43 -13.98
N GLU A 205 -3.12 -16.38 -14.91
CA GLU A 205 -3.99 -16.22 -16.08
C GLU A 205 -5.49 -16.03 -15.75
N LYS A 206 -5.88 -16.14 -14.48
CA LYS A 206 -7.23 -15.91 -13.97
C LYS A 206 -7.31 -14.70 -13.04
N ALA A 207 -6.24 -13.92 -12.95
CA ALA A 207 -6.13 -12.83 -11.99
C ALA A 207 -7.22 -11.77 -12.19
N ASP A 208 -7.60 -11.45 -13.42
CA ASP A 208 -8.66 -10.49 -13.75
C ASP A 208 -10.03 -10.94 -13.20
N VAL A 209 -10.39 -12.19 -13.40
CA VAL A 209 -11.65 -12.77 -12.88
C VAL A 209 -11.63 -12.80 -11.35
N SER A 210 -10.52 -13.28 -10.77
CA SER A 210 -10.36 -13.34 -9.31
C SER A 210 -10.38 -11.96 -8.68
N PHE A 211 -9.74 -10.96 -9.30
CA PHE A 211 -9.74 -9.58 -8.85
C PHE A 211 -11.17 -9.01 -8.77
N ASP A 212 -11.94 -9.12 -9.84
CA ASP A 212 -13.33 -8.61 -9.87
C ASP A 212 -14.22 -9.29 -8.82
N GLU A 213 -14.02 -10.60 -8.57
CA GLU A 213 -14.78 -11.37 -7.60
C GLU A 213 -14.41 -11.04 -6.15
N PHE A 214 -13.11 -10.92 -5.86
CA PHE A 214 -12.61 -10.85 -4.49
C PHE A 214 -12.16 -9.45 -4.04
N LEU A 215 -12.14 -8.45 -4.93
CA LEU A 215 -11.72 -7.08 -4.61
C LEU A 215 -12.41 -6.53 -3.35
N LYS A 216 -13.72 -6.72 -3.22
CA LYS A 216 -14.48 -6.20 -2.07
C LYS A 216 -14.01 -6.82 -0.75
N ASN A 217 -13.75 -8.13 -0.73
CA ASN A 217 -13.29 -8.82 0.47
C ASN A 217 -11.85 -8.40 0.80
N ALA A 218 -10.96 -8.33 -0.19
CA ALA A 218 -9.60 -7.86 -0.01
C ALA A 218 -9.57 -6.41 0.51
N ALA A 219 -10.39 -5.53 -0.04
CA ALA A 219 -10.51 -4.15 0.41
C ALA A 219 -10.98 -4.04 1.87
N VAL A 220 -11.95 -4.86 2.28
CA VAL A 220 -12.41 -4.93 3.68
C VAL A 220 -11.29 -5.41 4.60
N HIS A 221 -10.58 -6.50 4.26
CA HIS A 221 -9.49 -7.05 5.08
C HIS A 221 -8.35 -6.04 5.24
N SER A 222 -7.92 -5.38 4.14
CA SER A 222 -6.90 -4.35 4.21
C SER A 222 -7.33 -3.17 5.10
N ALA A 223 -8.57 -2.68 4.93
CA ALA A 223 -9.10 -1.57 5.70
C ALA A 223 -9.26 -1.92 7.19
N GLU A 224 -9.76 -3.10 7.54
CA GLU A 224 -9.86 -3.56 8.93
C GLU A 224 -8.50 -3.66 9.60
N MET A 225 -7.49 -4.15 8.87
CA MET A 225 -6.11 -4.19 9.36
C MET A 225 -5.59 -2.79 9.68
N VAL A 226 -5.84 -1.81 8.79
CA VAL A 226 -5.46 -0.40 9.01
C VAL A 226 -6.17 0.19 10.22
N LEU A 227 -7.49 -0.03 10.39
CA LEU A 227 -8.24 0.44 11.54
C LEU A 227 -7.66 -0.11 12.85
N LYS A 228 -7.42 -1.41 12.92
CA LYS A 228 -6.80 -2.06 14.11
C LYS A 228 -5.38 -1.55 14.37
N MET A 229 -4.62 -1.26 13.34
CA MET A 229 -3.29 -0.66 13.45
C MET A 229 -3.37 0.76 14.01
N MET A 230 -4.29 1.59 13.53
CA MET A 230 -4.47 2.96 14.01
C MET A 230 -4.85 3.02 15.50
N GLU A 231 -5.55 2.03 16.04
CA GLU A 231 -5.87 1.94 17.45
C GLU A 231 -4.62 1.75 18.34
N ARG A 232 -3.49 1.31 17.75
CA ARG A 232 -2.23 1.00 18.44
C ARG A 232 -1.12 2.04 18.27
N LEU A 233 -1.27 2.92 17.30
CA LEU A 233 -0.35 4.04 17.07
C LEU A 233 -0.61 5.18 18.06
#